data_df670c27b7292559b53217366255ed90
#
_entry.id   df670c27b7292559b53217366255ed90
#
_cell.length_a   1.000
_cell.length_b   1.000
_cell.length_c   1.000
_cell.angle_alpha   90.00
_cell.angle_beta   90.00
_cell.angle_gamma   90.00
#
_symmetry.space_group_name_H-M   'P 1'
#
loop_
_entity.id
_entity.type
_entity.pdbx_description
1 polymer ?
#
loop_
_entity_poly.entity_id
_entity_poly.type
_entity_poly.pdbx_seq_one_letter_code
_entity_poly.pdbx_strand_id
1 'polypeptide(L)'
;MTTHEYVHGYSGRENERLLDQAQTLTELLHGDTCYPQGGQVLEAGCGVGAQTVILAQNSPGAHFTSVDISPVSLEAARALVAGQGVSNVTFQVSDIFNLPFEEDSFDHVFVCFVLEHLPNPIEALKCLKKMLKPGGTITVIEGDHGSVYFHPEK
;
A
#
# COMPACT_ATOMS: atom_id res chain seq x y z
N MET A 1 15.86 -18.71 4.04
CA MET A 1 14.88 -17.61 3.86
C MET A 1 15.60 -16.31 4.10
N THR A 2 15.93 -15.58 3.06
CA THR A 2 16.50 -14.23 3.18
C THR A 2 15.36 -13.29 3.52
N THR A 3 15.29 -12.86 4.78
CA THR A 3 14.44 -11.75 5.19
C THR A 3 14.95 -10.50 4.49
N HIS A 4 14.17 -9.95 3.58
CA HIS A 4 14.47 -8.65 3.00
C HIS A 4 14.34 -7.59 4.11
N GLU A 5 15.44 -6.94 4.44
CA GLU A 5 15.50 -5.93 5.49
C GLU A 5 14.80 -4.65 5.00
N TYR A 6 13.79 -4.20 5.74
CA TYR A 6 13.12 -2.92 5.51
C TYR A 6 14.03 -1.78 6.00
N VAL A 7 14.33 -0.83 5.12
CA VAL A 7 15.39 0.18 5.32
C VAL A 7 15.10 1.13 6.50
N HIS A 8 13.84 1.41 6.84
CA HIS A 8 13.48 2.42 7.85
C HIS A 8 13.06 1.88 9.22
N GLY A 9 12.92 0.59 9.39
CA GLY A 9 12.51 -0.04 10.66
C GLY A 9 11.05 0.26 11.06
N TYR A 10 10.58 -0.49 12.06
CA TYR A 10 9.20 -0.40 12.56
C TYR A 10 9.16 0.28 13.92
N SER A 11 9.40 1.59 13.99
CA SER A 11 9.29 2.36 15.23
C SER A 11 7.95 3.08 15.34
N GLY A 12 7.52 3.42 16.57
CA GLY A 12 6.32 4.23 16.80
C GLY A 12 6.38 5.60 16.09
N ARG A 13 7.57 6.21 16.02
CA ARG A 13 7.82 7.46 15.29
C ARG A 13 7.62 7.31 13.78
N GLU A 14 8.01 6.17 13.22
CA GLU A 14 7.80 5.90 11.80
C GLU A 14 6.31 5.76 11.46
N ASN A 15 5.56 5.10 12.32
CA ASN A 15 4.11 4.97 12.17
C ASN A 15 3.40 6.32 12.23
N GLU A 16 3.78 7.22 13.17
CA GLU A 16 3.25 8.59 13.24
C GLU A 16 3.59 9.37 11.97
N ARG A 17 4.82 9.28 11.48
CA ARG A 17 5.25 9.94 10.24
C ARG A 17 4.44 9.48 9.04
N LEU A 18 4.18 8.18 8.91
CA LEU A 18 3.37 7.62 7.81
C LEU A 18 1.92 8.10 7.84
N LEU A 19 1.33 8.21 9.04
CA LEU A 19 -0.01 8.75 9.21
C LEU A 19 -0.08 10.24 8.85
N ASP A 20 0.86 11.05 9.32
CA ASP A 20 0.96 12.48 9.00
C ASP A 20 1.14 12.71 7.49
N GLN A 21 2.01 11.94 6.87
CA GLN A 21 2.25 12.00 5.42
C GLN A 21 0.98 11.68 4.63
N ALA A 22 0.26 10.62 5.02
CA ALA A 22 -0.97 10.24 4.37
C ALA A 22 -2.03 11.34 4.48
N GLN A 23 -2.21 11.93 5.67
CA GLN A 23 -3.18 13.00 5.90
C GLN A 23 -2.86 14.27 5.09
N THR A 24 -1.59 14.69 5.08
CA THR A 24 -1.17 15.91 4.41
C THR A 24 -1.28 15.82 2.88
N LEU A 25 -1.05 14.63 2.33
CA LEU A 25 -0.99 14.41 0.90
C LEU A 25 -2.25 13.73 0.33
N THR A 26 -3.27 13.50 1.16
CA THR A 26 -4.47 12.72 0.78
C THR A 26 -5.10 13.22 -0.52
N GLU A 27 -5.38 14.51 -0.62
CA GLU A 27 -6.05 15.07 -1.80
C GLU A 27 -5.16 14.97 -3.05
N LEU A 28 -3.86 15.23 -2.88
CA LEU A 28 -2.90 15.17 -3.98
C LEU A 28 -2.69 13.74 -4.50
N LEU A 29 -2.59 12.77 -3.60
CA LEU A 29 -2.25 11.38 -3.97
C LEU A 29 -3.48 10.54 -4.32
N HIS A 30 -4.64 10.84 -3.72
CA HIS A 30 -5.80 9.96 -3.76
C HIS A 30 -7.11 10.66 -4.15
N GLY A 31 -7.07 11.94 -4.55
CA GLY A 31 -8.27 12.69 -4.89
C GLY A 31 -9.10 12.08 -6.02
N ASP A 32 -8.43 11.38 -6.94
CA ASP A 32 -9.03 10.69 -8.08
C ASP A 32 -8.91 9.15 -8.00
N THR A 33 -8.33 8.61 -6.91
CA THR A 33 -8.17 7.16 -6.76
C THR A 33 -9.45 6.55 -6.22
N CYS A 34 -10.21 5.91 -7.12
CA CYS A 34 -11.39 5.12 -6.75
C CYS A 34 -11.50 3.87 -7.64
N TYR A 35 -12.10 2.83 -7.08
CA TYR A 35 -12.27 1.53 -7.74
C TYR A 35 -13.75 1.19 -7.89
N PRO A 36 -14.14 0.52 -8.99
CA PRO A 36 -15.54 0.23 -9.28
C PRO A 36 -16.13 -0.76 -8.30
N GLN A 37 -17.45 -0.74 -8.20
CA GLN A 37 -18.20 -1.68 -7.38
C GLN A 37 -17.92 -3.14 -7.81
N GLY A 38 -17.64 -4.00 -6.82
CA GLY A 38 -17.27 -5.40 -7.03
C GLY A 38 -15.79 -5.62 -7.37
N GLY A 39 -15.01 -4.55 -7.56
CA GLY A 39 -13.58 -4.63 -7.84
C GLY A 39 -12.81 -5.31 -6.70
N GLN A 40 -11.89 -6.21 -7.05
CA GLN A 40 -10.96 -6.85 -6.13
C GLN A 40 -9.62 -6.12 -6.23
N VAL A 41 -9.20 -5.47 -5.15
CA VAL A 41 -8.00 -4.64 -5.11
C VAL A 41 -6.97 -5.27 -4.18
N LEU A 42 -5.76 -5.49 -4.67
CA LEU A 42 -4.60 -5.85 -3.85
C LEU A 42 -3.83 -4.57 -3.51
N GLU A 43 -3.79 -4.22 -2.24
CA GLU A 43 -2.91 -3.18 -1.72
C GLU A 43 -1.63 -3.82 -1.17
N ALA A 44 -0.49 -3.56 -1.81
CA ALA A 44 0.78 -4.14 -1.45
C ALA A 44 1.63 -3.16 -0.62
N GLY A 45 2.01 -3.59 0.59
CA GLY A 45 2.78 -2.77 1.52
C GLY A 45 1.90 -1.71 2.21
N CYS A 46 0.77 -2.14 2.80
CA CYS A 46 -0.19 -1.21 3.40
C CYS A 46 0.31 -0.53 4.70
N GLY A 47 1.42 -1.01 5.28
CA GLY A 47 1.97 -0.47 6.51
C GLY A 47 0.93 -0.43 7.63
N VAL A 48 0.78 0.74 8.25
CA VAL A 48 -0.19 0.98 9.34
C VAL A 48 -1.60 1.33 8.86
N GLY A 49 -1.89 1.19 7.57
CA GLY A 49 -3.23 1.35 7.00
C GLY A 49 -3.64 2.79 6.70
N ALA A 50 -2.69 3.72 6.68
CA ALA A 50 -2.98 5.14 6.44
C ALA A 50 -3.62 5.37 5.06
N GLN A 51 -3.08 4.76 4.02
CA GLN A 51 -3.63 4.81 2.67
C GLN A 51 -4.88 3.94 2.54
N THR A 52 -4.87 2.77 3.20
CA THR A 52 -5.98 1.79 3.18
C THR A 52 -7.32 2.43 3.54
N VAL A 53 -7.36 3.24 4.60
CA VAL A 53 -8.58 3.95 5.05
C VAL A 53 -9.12 4.82 3.92
N ILE A 54 -8.26 5.62 3.29
CA ILE A 54 -8.64 6.58 2.24
C ILE A 54 -9.18 5.83 1.01
N LEU A 55 -8.44 4.83 0.55
CA LEU A 55 -8.82 4.02 -0.62
C LEU A 55 -10.17 3.32 -0.41
N ALA A 56 -10.35 2.70 0.76
CA ALA A 56 -11.55 1.96 1.09
C ALA A 56 -12.78 2.87 1.26
N GLN A 57 -12.60 4.07 1.83
CA GLN A 57 -13.65 5.09 1.92
C GLN A 57 -14.03 5.65 0.55
N ASN A 58 -13.05 5.90 -0.33
CA ASN A 58 -13.28 6.36 -1.70
C ASN A 58 -13.92 5.28 -2.60
N SER A 59 -13.83 4.02 -2.19
CA SER A 59 -14.28 2.87 -2.99
C SER A 59 -15.13 1.90 -2.16
N PRO A 60 -16.28 2.33 -1.62
CA PRO A 60 -17.06 1.53 -0.67
C PRO A 60 -17.63 0.25 -1.26
N GLY A 61 -17.72 0.16 -2.58
CA GLY A 61 -18.21 -1.03 -3.31
C GLY A 61 -17.10 -1.99 -3.76
N ALA A 62 -15.83 -1.63 -3.62
CA ALA A 62 -14.70 -2.50 -3.90
C ALA A 62 -14.28 -3.27 -2.63
N HIS A 63 -13.56 -4.38 -2.80
CA HIS A 63 -12.96 -5.12 -1.70
C HIS A 63 -11.44 -5.04 -1.77
N PHE A 64 -10.82 -4.67 -0.65
CA PHE A 64 -9.37 -4.55 -0.53
C PHE A 64 -8.79 -5.75 0.21
N THR A 65 -7.76 -6.35 -0.38
CA THR A 65 -6.84 -7.27 0.30
C THR A 65 -5.54 -6.52 0.53
N SER A 66 -5.33 -6.05 1.75
CA SER A 66 -4.16 -5.25 2.12
C SER A 66 -3.11 -6.12 2.77
N VAL A 67 -1.91 -6.15 2.20
CA VAL A 67 -0.81 -6.98 2.66
C VAL A 67 0.37 -6.14 3.12
N ASP A 68 1.05 -6.64 4.15
CA ASP A 68 2.34 -6.11 4.61
C ASP A 68 3.17 -7.26 5.19
N ILE A 69 4.49 -7.12 5.18
CA ILE A 69 5.40 -8.12 5.76
C ILE A 69 5.45 -8.03 7.28
N SER A 70 5.08 -6.89 7.87
CA SER A 70 5.13 -6.63 9.30
C SER A 70 3.80 -6.96 9.99
N PRO A 71 3.75 -8.01 10.84
CA PRO A 71 2.55 -8.29 11.62
C PRO A 71 2.15 -7.13 12.55
N VAL A 72 3.14 -6.40 13.09
CA VAL A 72 2.92 -5.25 13.98
C VAL A 72 2.24 -4.10 13.25
N SER A 73 2.69 -3.80 12.03
CA SER A 73 2.05 -2.80 11.18
C SER A 73 0.63 -3.17 10.83
N LEU A 74 0.38 -4.43 10.50
CA LEU A 74 -0.97 -4.92 10.19
C LEU A 74 -1.92 -4.87 11.39
N GLU A 75 -1.43 -5.09 12.60
CA GLU A 75 -2.26 -4.94 13.81
C GLU A 75 -2.70 -3.48 13.99
N ALA A 76 -1.77 -2.53 13.79
CA ALA A 76 -2.09 -1.11 13.81
C ALA A 76 -3.07 -0.73 12.69
N ALA A 77 -2.88 -1.28 11.48
CA ALA A 77 -3.77 -1.05 10.34
C ALA A 77 -5.19 -1.56 10.61
N ARG A 78 -5.34 -2.75 11.18
CA ARG A 78 -6.65 -3.30 11.58
C ARG A 78 -7.37 -2.38 12.56
N ALA A 79 -6.65 -1.92 13.60
CA ALA A 79 -7.22 -1.02 14.61
C ALA A 79 -7.65 0.32 13.99
N LEU A 80 -6.81 0.90 13.13
CA LEU A 80 -7.10 2.16 12.45
C LEU A 80 -8.33 2.04 11.55
N VAL A 81 -8.37 1.05 10.68
CA VAL A 81 -9.47 0.82 9.72
C VAL A 81 -10.78 0.55 10.44
N ALA A 82 -10.75 -0.28 11.50
CA ALA A 82 -11.93 -0.55 12.32
C ALA A 82 -12.44 0.71 13.04
N GLY A 83 -11.53 1.53 13.59
CA GLY A 83 -11.84 2.80 14.24
C GLY A 83 -12.50 3.83 13.30
N GLN A 84 -12.26 3.72 11.99
CA GLN A 84 -12.86 4.57 10.95
C GLN A 84 -14.18 4.00 10.38
N GLY A 85 -14.64 2.87 10.90
CA GLY A 85 -15.90 2.24 10.45
C GLY A 85 -15.81 1.63 9.05
N VAL A 86 -14.61 1.37 8.55
CA VAL A 86 -14.38 0.75 7.25
C VAL A 86 -14.46 -0.77 7.38
N SER A 87 -15.21 -1.44 6.50
CA SER A 87 -15.49 -2.88 6.58
C SER A 87 -15.14 -3.69 5.33
N ASN A 88 -14.70 -3.02 4.26
CA ASN A 88 -14.41 -3.64 2.96
C ASN A 88 -12.91 -3.97 2.77
N VAL A 89 -12.20 -4.22 3.87
CA VAL A 89 -10.76 -4.52 3.87
C VAL A 89 -10.47 -5.83 4.60
N THR A 90 -9.65 -6.67 3.97
CA THR A 90 -9.05 -7.87 4.59
C THR A 90 -7.54 -7.67 4.68
N PHE A 91 -6.94 -8.00 5.81
CA PHE A 91 -5.51 -7.87 6.04
C PHE A 91 -4.81 -9.22 6.12
N GLN A 92 -3.65 -9.34 5.47
CA GLN A 92 -2.85 -10.57 5.49
C GLN A 92 -1.35 -10.25 5.56
N VAL A 93 -0.64 -10.93 6.46
CA VAL A 93 0.83 -10.89 6.48
C VAL A 93 1.35 -11.61 5.24
N SER A 94 2.09 -10.91 4.39
CA SER A 94 2.63 -11.48 3.14
C SER A 94 3.85 -10.71 2.67
N ASP A 95 4.79 -11.43 2.07
CA ASP A 95 5.90 -10.86 1.32
C ASP A 95 5.46 -10.64 -0.13
N ILE A 96 5.71 -9.44 -0.68
CA ILE A 96 5.41 -9.09 -2.08
C ILE A 96 6.10 -10.06 -3.06
N PHE A 97 7.27 -10.57 -2.71
CA PHE A 97 8.00 -11.54 -3.54
C PHE A 97 7.44 -12.97 -3.46
N ASN A 98 6.53 -13.24 -2.52
CA ASN A 98 5.92 -14.56 -2.32
C ASN A 98 4.47 -14.45 -1.86
N LEU A 99 3.64 -13.85 -2.71
CA LEU A 99 2.21 -13.65 -2.42
C LEU A 99 1.46 -14.98 -2.45
N PRO A 100 0.63 -15.26 -1.44
CA PRO A 100 -0.10 -16.53 -1.32
C PRO A 100 -1.47 -16.50 -2.04
N PHE A 101 -1.52 -15.85 -3.19
CA PHE A 101 -2.73 -15.73 -4.00
C PHE A 101 -2.53 -16.45 -5.34
N GLU A 102 -3.63 -16.87 -5.94
CA GLU A 102 -3.61 -17.36 -7.32
C GLU A 102 -3.31 -16.23 -8.30
N GLU A 103 -2.66 -16.55 -9.42
CA GLU A 103 -2.48 -15.60 -10.52
C GLU A 103 -3.85 -15.14 -11.04
N ASP A 104 -3.92 -13.95 -11.62
CA ASP A 104 -5.15 -13.37 -12.19
C ASP A 104 -6.32 -13.24 -11.19
N SER A 105 -6.05 -13.02 -9.89
CA SER A 105 -7.10 -12.93 -8.86
C SER A 105 -7.64 -11.52 -8.62
N PHE A 106 -6.88 -10.48 -8.99
CA PHE A 106 -7.23 -9.09 -8.68
C PHE A 106 -7.53 -8.28 -9.94
N ASP A 107 -8.51 -7.39 -9.85
CA ASP A 107 -8.83 -6.44 -10.90
C ASP A 107 -7.85 -5.24 -10.89
N HIS A 108 -7.37 -4.89 -9.70
CA HIS A 108 -6.47 -3.76 -9.48
C HIS A 108 -5.40 -4.10 -8.45
N VAL A 109 -4.22 -3.49 -8.63
CA VAL A 109 -3.14 -3.47 -7.64
C VAL A 109 -2.82 -2.02 -7.29
N PHE A 110 -2.62 -1.74 -6.01
CA PHE A 110 -2.22 -0.45 -5.50
C PHE A 110 -0.92 -0.56 -4.69
N VAL A 111 0.04 0.31 -4.97
CA VAL A 111 1.34 0.40 -4.29
C VAL A 111 1.65 1.87 -4.03
N CYS A 112 1.96 2.24 -2.79
CA CYS A 112 2.26 3.61 -2.43
C CYS A 112 3.41 3.68 -1.43
N PHE A 113 4.53 4.31 -1.81
CA PHE A 113 5.75 4.47 -1.01
C PHE A 113 6.33 3.14 -0.50
N VAL A 114 6.43 2.15 -1.37
CA VAL A 114 6.90 0.80 -1.05
C VAL A 114 8.13 0.42 -1.86
N LEU A 115 8.12 0.69 -3.17
CA LEU A 115 9.16 0.20 -4.08
C LEU A 115 10.52 0.80 -3.76
N GLU A 116 10.57 2.04 -3.27
CA GLU A 116 11.80 2.72 -2.84
C GLU A 116 12.52 2.00 -1.68
N HIS A 117 11.80 1.17 -0.92
CA HIS A 117 12.32 0.42 0.22
C HIS A 117 12.71 -1.02 -0.13
N LEU A 118 12.45 -1.46 -1.35
CA LEU A 118 12.71 -2.83 -1.77
C LEU A 118 14.07 -2.97 -2.47
N PRO A 119 14.80 -4.05 -2.21
CA PRO A 119 16.10 -4.27 -2.85
C PRO A 119 15.97 -4.55 -4.35
N ASN A 120 14.82 -5.02 -4.80
CA ASN A 120 14.54 -5.34 -6.20
C ASN A 120 13.12 -4.92 -6.61
N PRO A 121 12.87 -3.61 -6.83
CA PRO A 121 11.55 -3.10 -7.14
C PRO A 121 10.98 -3.62 -8.48
N ILE A 122 11.84 -3.90 -9.46
CA ILE A 122 11.41 -4.46 -10.75
C ILE A 122 10.83 -5.87 -10.57
N GLU A 123 11.47 -6.70 -9.75
CA GLU A 123 10.97 -8.05 -9.47
C GLU A 123 9.67 -8.01 -8.66
N ALA A 124 9.55 -7.08 -7.70
CA ALA A 124 8.31 -6.85 -6.96
C ALA A 124 7.16 -6.51 -7.93
N LEU A 125 7.37 -5.59 -8.86
CA LEU A 125 6.37 -5.26 -9.89
C LEU A 125 5.99 -6.44 -10.77
N LYS A 126 6.93 -7.32 -11.12
CA LYS A 126 6.62 -8.56 -11.85
C LYS A 126 5.77 -9.52 -11.03
N CYS A 127 6.04 -9.66 -9.73
CA CYS A 127 5.24 -10.49 -8.82
C CYS A 127 3.81 -9.92 -8.72
N LEU A 128 3.66 -8.61 -8.53
CA LEU A 128 2.37 -7.94 -8.47
C LEU A 128 1.59 -8.04 -9.80
N LYS A 129 2.28 -7.91 -10.93
CA LYS A 129 1.66 -8.05 -12.25
C LYS A 129 1.01 -9.42 -12.47
N LYS A 130 1.59 -10.51 -11.92
CA LYS A 130 1.01 -11.86 -12.01
C LYS A 130 -0.32 -11.97 -11.27
N MET A 131 -0.55 -11.14 -10.26
CA MET A 131 -1.79 -11.12 -9.49
C MET A 131 -2.94 -10.46 -10.25
N LEU A 132 -2.64 -9.64 -11.28
CA LEU A 132 -3.65 -8.93 -12.06
C LEU A 132 -4.32 -9.81 -13.10
N LYS A 133 -5.62 -9.78 -13.14
CA LYS A 133 -6.43 -10.32 -14.24
C LYS A 133 -6.04 -9.64 -15.56
N PRO A 134 -6.26 -10.32 -16.71
CA PRO A 134 -6.13 -9.67 -18.02
C PRO A 134 -6.97 -8.39 -18.10
N GLY A 135 -6.33 -7.27 -18.46
CA GLY A 135 -6.98 -5.95 -18.50
C GLY A 135 -7.04 -5.23 -17.15
N GLY A 136 -6.53 -5.84 -16.08
CA GLY A 136 -6.40 -5.20 -14.77
C GLY A 136 -5.40 -4.04 -14.78
N THR A 137 -5.46 -3.19 -13.75
CA THR A 137 -4.61 -2.00 -13.64
C THR A 137 -3.73 -2.04 -12.39
N ILE A 138 -2.57 -1.42 -12.48
CA ILE A 138 -1.69 -1.16 -11.33
C ILE A 138 -1.52 0.35 -11.16
N THR A 139 -1.75 0.84 -9.94
CA THR A 139 -1.43 2.21 -9.52
C THR A 139 -0.17 2.17 -8.67
N VAL A 140 0.83 2.93 -9.05
CA VAL A 140 2.10 3.05 -8.32
C VAL A 140 2.33 4.52 -8.00
N ILE A 141 2.52 4.84 -6.71
CA ILE A 141 2.83 6.17 -6.21
C ILE A 141 4.13 6.06 -5.40
N GLU A 142 5.17 6.75 -5.85
CA GLU A 142 6.49 6.75 -5.22
C GLU A 142 7.07 8.16 -5.16
N GLY A 143 8.00 8.39 -4.24
CA GLY A 143 8.71 9.66 -4.12
C GLY A 143 9.81 9.80 -5.18
N ASP A 144 9.89 10.95 -5.86
CA ASP A 144 11.04 11.30 -6.68
C ASP A 144 12.07 12.06 -5.84
N HIS A 145 12.96 11.32 -5.20
CA HIS A 145 14.04 11.90 -4.38
C HIS A 145 15.13 12.60 -5.20
N GLY A 146 15.19 12.37 -6.52
CA GLY A 146 16.13 13.02 -7.44
C GLY A 146 15.78 14.48 -7.75
N SER A 147 14.52 14.85 -7.57
CA SER A 147 13.99 16.20 -7.87
C SER A 147 13.72 17.03 -6.61
N VAL A 148 14.30 16.69 -5.46
CA VAL A 148 14.12 17.43 -4.21
C VAL A 148 14.96 18.71 -4.21
N TYR A 149 14.28 19.86 -4.05
CA TYR A 149 14.91 21.16 -3.86
C TYR A 149 14.73 21.65 -2.43
N PHE A 150 15.82 22.05 -1.80
CA PHE A 150 15.80 22.72 -0.50
C PHE A 150 15.97 24.22 -0.68
N HIS A 151 15.06 25.01 -0.13
CA HIS A 151 15.15 26.46 -0.16
C HIS A 151 14.85 27.04 1.22
N PRO A 152 15.65 27.97 1.76
CA PRO A 152 16.88 28.51 1.13
C PRO A 152 18.04 27.50 1.17
N GLU A 153 18.93 27.61 0.20
CA GLU A 153 20.23 26.91 0.25
C GLU A 153 20.99 27.38 1.49
N LYS A 154 21.44 26.42 2.33
CA LYS A 154 22.23 26.69 3.52
C LYS A 154 23.67 26.26 3.29
#